data_7efb1e15cf815fe6fcef6de324f24a2f
#
_entry.id   7efb1e15cf815fe6fcef6de324f24a2f
#
_cell.length_a   1.000
_cell.length_b   1.000
_cell.length_c   1.000
_cell.angle_alpha   90.00
_cell.angle_beta   90.00
_cell.angle_gamma   90.00
#
_symmetry.space_group_name_H-M   'P 1'
#
loop_
_entity.id
_entity.type
_entity.pdbx_description
1 polymer ?
#
loop_
_entity_poly.entity_id
_entity_poly.type
_entity_poly.pdbx_seq_one_letter_code
_entity_poly.pdbx_strand_id
1 'polypeptide(L)'
;MLLHGLLDDSEGWTGLAMDTHRPCLAIDLPGFGGSDLPRWPRIRAYAEDVASGLDRLGIDACTLVGHSLGGAVATAVAERREGVHSLVLLAPAGYGHIRLAEWFALPVVRDAAQLALPLALISPLLVTAGYATFVAHGRLPSRDLTERLRRRAFQSAPGVRSAVTAIAAAGRSPRGFHRRPVEFDGPVAALWGERDALVPLNHTKAVKSALPQAHVEVWPRMGHHPQRERPAQLSRFIEHHAAEVPKKKAATRTRSARRG
;
A
#
# COMPACT_ATOMS: atom_id res chain seq x y z
N MET A 1 1.54 7.55 8.44
CA MET A 1 2.47 7.13 7.36
C MET A 1 1.67 6.49 6.24
N LEU A 2 2.03 6.74 4.98
CA LEU A 2 1.29 6.32 3.78
C LEU A 2 2.16 5.36 2.95
N LEU A 3 1.65 4.15 2.69
CA LEU A 3 2.31 3.08 1.94
C LEU A 3 1.53 2.81 0.65
N HIS A 4 2.17 3.05 -0.49
CA HIS A 4 1.56 2.92 -1.82
C HIS A 4 1.41 1.47 -2.28
N GLY A 5 0.65 1.26 -3.34
CA GLY A 5 0.46 -0.04 -3.98
C GLY A 5 1.54 -0.43 -4.99
N LEU A 6 1.36 -1.57 -5.62
CA LEU A 6 2.23 -2.06 -6.68
C LEU A 6 2.25 -1.07 -7.87
N LEU A 7 3.43 -0.84 -8.44
CA LEU A 7 3.65 0.09 -9.57
C LEU A 7 3.23 1.55 -9.28
N ASP A 8 3.10 1.93 -8.02
CA ASP A 8 2.88 3.29 -7.56
C ASP A 8 4.12 3.83 -6.82
N ASP A 9 4.04 5.01 -6.25
CA ASP A 9 5.07 5.68 -5.46
C ASP A 9 4.46 6.65 -4.45
N SER A 10 5.29 7.29 -3.62
CA SER A 10 4.88 8.24 -2.60
C SER A 10 4.13 9.45 -3.14
N GLU A 11 4.45 9.92 -4.36
CA GLU A 11 3.74 11.02 -4.99
C GLU A 11 2.27 10.70 -5.30
N GLY A 12 1.90 9.40 -5.36
CA GLY A 12 0.51 8.96 -5.51
C GLY A 12 -0.42 9.43 -4.41
N TRP A 13 0.15 9.89 -3.30
CA TRP A 13 -0.58 10.41 -2.14
C TRP A 13 -0.69 11.94 -2.10
N THR A 14 -0.16 12.66 -3.10
CA THR A 14 -0.14 14.13 -3.10
C THR A 14 -1.53 14.74 -2.90
N GLY A 15 -2.55 14.23 -3.60
CA GLY A 15 -3.92 14.73 -3.44
C GLY A 15 -4.46 14.56 -2.02
N LEU A 16 -4.20 13.41 -1.39
CA LEU A 16 -4.55 13.18 0.00
C LEU A 16 -3.77 14.09 0.95
N ALA A 17 -2.45 14.24 0.73
CA ALA A 17 -1.59 15.06 1.58
C ALA A 17 -1.97 16.54 1.58
N MET A 18 -2.55 17.03 0.49
CA MET A 18 -3.08 18.41 0.41
C MET A 18 -4.40 18.58 1.15
N ASP A 19 -5.18 17.52 1.30
CA ASP A 19 -6.52 17.56 1.90
C ASP A 19 -6.51 17.20 3.40
N THR A 20 -5.45 16.61 3.93
CA THR A 20 -5.39 16.21 5.34
C THR A 20 -4.83 17.29 6.25
N HIS A 21 -5.39 17.40 7.44
CA HIS A 21 -4.89 18.30 8.50
C HIS A 21 -3.83 17.63 9.39
N ARG A 22 -3.53 16.34 9.17
CA ARG A 22 -2.54 15.59 9.97
C ARG A 22 -1.18 15.59 9.27
N PRO A 23 -0.08 15.69 10.01
CA PRO A 23 1.24 15.44 9.45
C PRO A 23 1.27 14.04 8.82
N CYS A 24 1.67 13.96 7.55
CA CYS A 24 1.78 12.70 6.84
C CYS A 24 3.16 12.54 6.21
N LEU A 25 3.63 11.29 6.20
CA LEU A 25 4.85 10.87 5.53
C LEU A 25 4.47 9.76 4.56
N ALA A 26 4.63 10.00 3.27
CA ALA A 26 4.55 9.00 2.23
C ALA A 26 5.95 8.51 1.90
N ILE A 27 6.13 7.19 1.81
CA ILE A 27 7.43 6.60 1.47
C ILE A 27 7.32 5.76 0.22
N ASP A 28 8.41 5.70 -0.51
CA ASP A 28 8.57 4.75 -1.61
C ASP A 28 8.99 3.39 -1.06
N LEU A 29 8.18 2.38 -1.30
CA LEU A 29 8.54 1.01 -0.96
C LEU A 29 9.76 0.56 -1.79
N PRO A 30 10.61 -0.35 -1.28
CA PRO A 30 11.79 -0.80 -2.00
C PRO A 30 11.49 -1.28 -3.43
N GLY A 31 12.23 -0.77 -4.40
CA GLY A 31 12.03 -1.01 -5.84
C GLY A 31 11.00 -0.11 -6.51
N PHE A 32 10.46 0.88 -5.78
CA PHE A 32 9.50 1.86 -6.29
C PHE A 32 9.97 3.29 -6.02
N GLY A 33 9.46 4.25 -6.81
CA GLY A 33 9.82 5.66 -6.67
C GLY A 33 11.32 5.88 -6.73
N GLY A 34 11.86 6.56 -5.75
CA GLY A 34 13.29 6.81 -5.55
C GLY A 34 14.02 5.77 -4.69
N SER A 35 13.32 4.73 -4.21
CA SER A 35 13.93 3.71 -3.37
C SER A 35 14.73 2.67 -4.17
N ASP A 36 15.81 2.18 -3.55
CA ASP A 36 16.63 1.10 -4.12
C ASP A 36 15.83 -0.19 -4.33
N LEU A 37 16.34 -1.05 -5.21
CA LEU A 37 15.75 -2.36 -5.45
C LEU A 37 15.84 -3.23 -4.19
N PRO A 38 14.75 -3.94 -3.83
CA PRO A 38 14.78 -4.83 -2.69
C PRO A 38 15.65 -6.05 -3.00
N ARG A 39 16.38 -6.52 -2.01
CA ARG A 39 17.08 -7.81 -2.12
C ARG A 39 16.10 -8.97 -2.37
N TRP A 40 14.93 -8.91 -1.74
CA TRP A 40 13.85 -9.87 -1.88
C TRP A 40 12.50 -9.16 -1.97
N PRO A 41 11.81 -9.14 -3.13
CA PRO A 41 10.50 -8.51 -3.28
C PRO A 41 9.40 -9.37 -2.63
N ARG A 42 9.32 -9.35 -1.30
CA ARG A 42 8.36 -10.09 -0.47
C ARG A 42 7.78 -9.17 0.60
N ILE A 43 6.52 -9.37 0.95
CA ILE A 43 5.80 -8.55 1.94
C ILE A 43 6.59 -8.44 3.26
N ARG A 44 7.15 -9.56 3.75
CA ARG A 44 7.93 -9.55 4.99
C ARG A 44 9.17 -8.65 4.90
N ALA A 45 9.93 -8.72 3.80
CA ALA A 45 11.11 -7.89 3.61
C ALA A 45 10.73 -6.41 3.52
N TYR A 46 9.67 -6.08 2.76
CA TYR A 46 9.14 -4.72 2.74
C TYR A 46 8.73 -4.22 4.12
N ALA A 47 8.10 -5.07 4.95
CA ALA A 47 7.72 -4.71 6.30
C ALA A 47 8.93 -4.45 7.21
N GLU A 48 9.98 -5.25 7.08
CA GLU A 48 11.25 -5.06 7.81
C GLU A 48 11.93 -3.74 7.40
N ASP A 49 11.97 -3.43 6.11
CA ASP A 49 12.53 -2.18 5.59
C ASP A 49 11.72 -0.95 6.07
N VAL A 50 10.38 -1.04 6.05
CA VAL A 50 9.49 0.02 6.55
C VAL A 50 9.69 0.23 8.05
N ALA A 51 9.71 -0.83 8.85
CA ALA A 51 9.92 -0.77 10.30
C ALA A 51 11.29 -0.12 10.63
N SER A 52 12.35 -0.58 9.96
CA SER A 52 13.70 0.00 10.08
C SER A 52 13.74 1.48 9.67
N GLY A 53 13.00 1.86 8.62
CA GLY A 53 12.87 3.25 8.20
C GLY A 53 12.21 4.12 9.27
N LEU A 54 11.13 3.64 9.90
CA LEU A 54 10.45 4.31 11.02
C LEU A 54 11.41 4.54 12.19
N ASP A 55 12.19 3.52 12.55
CA ASP A 55 13.15 3.61 13.65
C ASP A 55 14.26 4.63 13.35
N ARG A 56 14.82 4.62 12.13
CA ARG A 56 15.83 5.61 11.70
C ARG A 56 15.32 7.03 11.68
N LEU A 57 14.04 7.23 11.37
CA LEU A 57 13.39 8.54 11.38
C LEU A 57 12.92 8.98 12.78
N GLY A 58 13.08 8.14 13.80
CA GLY A 58 12.63 8.41 15.17
C GLY A 58 11.10 8.50 15.29
N ILE A 59 10.37 7.79 14.41
CA ILE A 59 8.90 7.75 14.44
C ILE A 59 8.47 6.61 15.35
N ASP A 60 8.30 6.92 16.62
CA ASP A 60 7.92 5.92 17.63
C ASP A 60 6.44 5.55 17.56
N ALA A 61 5.59 6.46 17.05
CA ALA A 61 4.14 6.29 17.05
C ALA A 61 3.51 6.82 15.75
N CYS A 62 2.66 6.01 15.11
CA CYS A 62 1.98 6.41 13.87
C CYS A 62 0.69 5.63 13.61
N THR A 63 -0.16 6.19 12.74
CA THR A 63 -1.16 5.46 11.98
C THR A 63 -0.53 4.99 10.67
N LEU A 64 -0.70 3.72 10.31
CA LEU A 64 -0.32 3.21 9.00
C LEU A 64 -1.53 3.21 8.07
N VAL A 65 -1.38 3.86 6.93
CA VAL A 65 -2.35 3.83 5.83
C VAL A 65 -1.70 3.07 4.68
N GLY A 66 -2.26 1.95 4.30
CA GLY A 66 -1.69 1.10 3.25
C GLY A 66 -2.66 0.81 2.13
N HIS A 67 -2.25 1.08 0.88
CA HIS A 67 -3.02 0.76 -0.31
C HIS A 67 -2.51 -0.51 -0.97
N SER A 68 -3.39 -1.46 -1.28
CA SER A 68 -3.08 -2.68 -2.05
C SER A 68 -1.89 -3.45 -1.45
N LEU A 69 -0.74 -3.55 -2.15
CA LEU A 69 0.52 -4.10 -1.61
C LEU A 69 0.93 -3.41 -0.31
N GLY A 70 0.85 -2.06 -0.26
CA GLY A 70 1.14 -1.29 0.95
C GLY A 70 0.22 -1.65 2.12
N GLY A 71 -1.01 -2.09 1.86
CA GLY A 71 -1.93 -2.61 2.88
C GLY A 71 -1.44 -3.92 3.49
N ALA A 72 -0.95 -4.85 2.66
CA ALA A 72 -0.33 -6.08 3.15
C ALA A 72 0.94 -5.81 3.97
N VAL A 73 1.75 -4.85 3.51
CA VAL A 73 2.97 -4.41 4.23
C VAL A 73 2.62 -3.74 5.55
N ALA A 74 1.64 -2.81 5.56
CA ALA A 74 1.18 -2.12 6.76
C ALA A 74 0.72 -3.11 7.85
N THR A 75 -0.04 -4.12 7.46
CA THR A 75 -0.48 -5.18 8.38
C THR A 75 0.71 -5.96 8.93
N ALA A 76 1.66 -6.33 8.09
CA ALA A 76 2.84 -7.08 8.51
C ALA A 76 3.78 -6.25 9.42
N VAL A 77 3.81 -4.93 9.28
CA VAL A 77 4.51 -4.01 10.20
C VAL A 77 3.78 -3.97 11.54
N ALA A 78 2.45 -3.79 11.52
CA ALA A 78 1.66 -3.66 12.73
C ALA A 78 1.70 -4.92 13.63
N GLU A 79 1.79 -6.11 13.04
CA GLU A 79 1.97 -7.37 13.79
C GLU A 79 3.29 -7.45 14.58
N ARG A 80 4.28 -6.62 14.25
CA ARG A 80 5.66 -6.77 14.78
C ARG A 80 6.20 -5.55 15.46
N ARG A 81 5.55 -4.42 15.27
CA ARG A 81 6.06 -3.14 15.76
C ARG A 81 5.07 -2.50 16.74
N GLU A 82 5.49 -2.37 17.97
CA GLU A 82 4.85 -1.47 18.91
C GLU A 82 4.85 -0.03 18.34
N GLY A 83 3.89 0.79 18.75
CA GLY A 83 3.78 2.17 18.26
C GLY A 83 2.98 2.36 16.95
N VAL A 84 2.51 1.28 16.31
CA VAL A 84 1.42 1.39 15.34
C VAL A 84 0.11 1.50 16.12
N HIS A 85 -0.51 2.70 16.10
CA HIS A 85 -1.71 2.96 16.89
C HIS A 85 -3.00 2.63 16.16
N SER A 86 -3.00 2.67 14.83
CA SER A 86 -4.16 2.25 14.01
C SER A 86 -3.75 1.89 12.60
N LEU A 87 -4.59 1.09 11.94
CA LEU A 87 -4.46 0.70 10.55
C LEU A 87 -5.61 1.23 9.72
N VAL A 88 -5.28 1.83 8.56
CA VAL A 88 -6.25 2.14 7.52
C VAL A 88 -5.84 1.40 6.25
N LEU A 89 -6.66 0.45 5.83
CA LEU A 89 -6.37 -0.49 4.75
C LEU A 89 -7.23 -0.17 3.53
N LEU A 90 -6.61 0.21 2.43
CA LEU A 90 -7.29 0.60 1.19
C LEU A 90 -7.15 -0.54 0.18
N ALA A 91 -8.21 -1.32 -0.04
CA ALA A 91 -8.21 -2.50 -0.90
C ALA A 91 -6.95 -3.37 -0.68
N PRO A 92 -6.63 -3.79 0.58
CA PRO A 92 -5.36 -4.43 0.88
C PRO A 92 -5.21 -5.77 0.18
N ALA A 93 -4.04 -6.00 -0.41
CA ALA A 93 -3.63 -7.33 -0.85
C ALA A 93 -3.32 -8.23 0.37
N GLY A 94 -3.17 -9.52 0.13
CA GLY A 94 -2.69 -10.46 1.15
C GLY A 94 -3.77 -11.20 1.95
N TYR A 95 -5.04 -10.91 1.74
CA TYR A 95 -6.16 -11.54 2.46
C TYR A 95 -6.93 -12.58 1.65
N GLY A 96 -6.53 -12.87 0.41
CA GLY A 96 -7.20 -13.85 -0.42
C GLY A 96 -6.59 -13.96 -1.80
N HIS A 97 -7.32 -14.62 -2.70
CA HIS A 97 -6.92 -14.86 -4.08
C HIS A 97 -6.97 -13.60 -4.95
N ILE A 98 -5.87 -13.29 -5.59
CA ILE A 98 -5.80 -12.28 -6.65
C ILE A 98 -5.48 -12.99 -7.96
N ARG A 99 -6.48 -13.19 -8.82
CA ARG A 99 -6.37 -13.96 -10.06
C ARG A 99 -5.20 -13.52 -10.94
N LEU A 100 -4.99 -12.22 -11.06
CA LEU A 100 -3.87 -11.67 -11.82
C LEU A 100 -2.53 -12.12 -11.23
N ALA A 101 -2.40 -12.13 -9.91
CA ALA A 101 -1.17 -12.56 -9.22
C ALA A 101 -0.89 -14.06 -9.42
N GLU A 102 -1.94 -14.88 -9.48
CA GLU A 102 -1.80 -16.32 -9.75
C GLU A 102 -1.27 -16.59 -11.15
N TRP A 103 -1.71 -15.83 -12.15
CA TRP A 103 -1.16 -15.93 -13.51
C TRP A 103 0.33 -15.57 -13.54
N PHE A 104 0.72 -14.50 -12.86
CA PHE A 104 2.13 -14.11 -12.73
C PHE A 104 2.96 -15.12 -11.91
N ALA A 105 2.34 -16.00 -11.13
CA ALA A 105 3.05 -17.06 -10.43
C ALA A 105 3.53 -18.18 -11.37
N LEU A 106 2.92 -18.30 -12.57
CA LEU A 106 3.36 -19.23 -13.62
C LEU A 106 4.69 -18.75 -14.22
N PRO A 107 5.75 -19.57 -14.25
CA PRO A 107 7.08 -19.11 -14.69
C PRO A 107 7.06 -18.47 -16.09
N VAL A 108 6.39 -19.10 -17.05
CA VAL A 108 6.29 -18.60 -18.44
C VAL A 108 5.62 -17.23 -18.50
N VAL A 109 4.51 -17.04 -17.77
CA VAL A 109 3.78 -15.76 -17.73
C VAL A 109 4.63 -14.69 -17.05
N ARG A 110 5.28 -15.04 -15.94
CA ARG A 110 6.17 -14.13 -15.22
C ARG A 110 7.31 -13.65 -16.11
N ASP A 111 8.01 -14.57 -16.76
CA ASP A 111 9.19 -14.26 -17.56
C ASP A 111 8.81 -13.44 -18.81
N ALA A 112 7.68 -13.77 -19.45
CA ALA A 112 7.12 -12.94 -20.52
C ALA A 112 6.73 -11.54 -20.02
N ALA A 113 6.09 -11.44 -18.85
CA ALA A 113 5.70 -10.16 -18.27
C ALA A 113 6.91 -9.28 -17.88
N GLN A 114 8.00 -9.87 -17.40
CA GLN A 114 9.22 -9.13 -17.10
C GLN A 114 9.84 -8.44 -18.34
N LEU A 115 9.62 -9.00 -19.51
CA LEU A 115 10.07 -8.43 -20.78
C LEU A 115 9.04 -7.44 -21.36
N ALA A 116 7.76 -7.83 -21.35
CA ALA A 116 6.71 -7.10 -22.06
C ALA A 116 6.14 -5.92 -21.25
N LEU A 117 6.04 -6.05 -19.91
CA LEU A 117 5.37 -5.02 -19.08
C LEU A 117 6.09 -3.66 -19.12
N PRO A 118 7.42 -3.55 -19.04
CA PRO A 118 8.09 -2.26 -19.21
C PRO A 118 7.74 -1.57 -20.52
N LEU A 119 7.64 -2.32 -21.62
CA LEU A 119 7.26 -1.80 -22.94
C LEU A 119 5.76 -1.41 -22.99
N ALA A 120 4.90 -2.24 -22.40
CA ALA A 120 3.47 -1.96 -22.35
C ALA A 120 3.15 -0.68 -21.54
N LEU A 121 3.88 -0.42 -20.46
CA LEU A 121 3.68 0.76 -19.62
C LEU A 121 4.09 2.08 -20.30
N ILE A 122 4.84 2.02 -21.38
CA ILE A 122 5.16 3.20 -22.20
C ILE A 122 3.96 3.65 -23.03
N SER A 123 3.07 2.73 -23.41
CA SER A 123 1.90 3.02 -24.23
C SER A 123 0.69 3.44 -23.36
N PRO A 124 0.19 4.69 -23.47
CA PRO A 124 -1.00 5.13 -22.77
C PRO A 124 -2.24 4.28 -23.12
N LEU A 125 -2.33 3.78 -24.35
CA LEU A 125 -3.42 2.92 -24.79
C LEU A 125 -3.40 1.57 -24.06
N LEU A 126 -2.26 0.92 -23.96
CA LEU A 126 -2.12 -0.36 -23.25
C LEU A 126 -2.32 -0.20 -21.75
N VAL A 127 -1.81 0.89 -21.16
CA VAL A 127 -2.07 1.23 -19.75
C VAL A 127 -3.57 1.41 -19.52
N THR A 128 -4.24 2.17 -20.39
CA THR A 128 -5.69 2.42 -20.26
C THR A 128 -6.51 1.15 -20.39
N ALA A 129 -6.23 0.32 -21.39
CA ALA A 129 -6.90 -0.95 -21.60
C ALA A 129 -6.68 -1.93 -20.45
N GLY A 130 -5.42 -2.06 -19.99
CA GLY A 130 -5.07 -2.89 -18.85
C GLY A 130 -5.72 -2.42 -17.54
N TYR A 131 -5.75 -1.12 -17.31
CA TYR A 131 -6.39 -0.56 -16.12
C TYR A 131 -7.90 -0.84 -16.12
N ALA A 132 -8.60 -0.55 -17.21
CA ALA A 132 -10.04 -0.76 -17.32
C ALA A 132 -10.45 -2.24 -17.21
N THR A 133 -9.56 -3.16 -17.61
CA THR A 133 -9.83 -4.60 -17.60
C THR A 133 -9.46 -5.26 -16.27
N PHE A 134 -8.27 -4.96 -15.75
CA PHE A 134 -7.66 -5.71 -14.64
C PHE A 134 -7.60 -4.96 -13.32
N VAL A 135 -7.76 -3.64 -13.33
CA VAL A 135 -7.61 -2.82 -12.11
C VAL A 135 -8.94 -2.25 -11.64
N ALA A 136 -9.71 -1.64 -12.54
CA ALA A 136 -10.99 -1.03 -12.17
C ALA A 136 -11.99 -1.14 -13.34
N HIS A 137 -12.94 -2.04 -13.25
CA HIS A 137 -13.91 -2.37 -14.30
C HIS A 137 -14.54 -1.14 -14.98
N GLY A 138 -14.22 -0.98 -16.26
CA GLY A 138 -14.76 0.06 -17.10
C GLY A 138 -14.36 1.49 -16.72
N ARG A 139 -13.37 1.69 -15.87
CA ARG A 139 -12.83 3.01 -15.51
C ARG A 139 -11.52 3.29 -16.23
N LEU A 140 -11.27 4.57 -16.45
CA LEU A 140 -10.00 5.02 -17.03
C LEU A 140 -9.02 5.39 -15.90
N PRO A 141 -7.71 5.15 -16.09
CA PRO A 141 -6.69 5.65 -15.16
C PRO A 141 -6.67 7.19 -15.20
N SER A 142 -6.27 7.81 -14.11
CA SER A 142 -5.97 9.24 -14.12
C SER A 142 -4.79 9.53 -15.04
N ARG A 143 -4.72 10.75 -15.61
CA ARG A 143 -3.56 11.17 -16.40
C ARG A 143 -2.26 11.09 -15.61
N ASP A 144 -2.31 11.47 -14.34
CA ASP A 144 -1.19 11.36 -13.41
C ASP A 144 -0.69 9.92 -13.28
N LEU A 145 -1.57 8.94 -13.04
CA LEU A 145 -1.18 7.54 -12.97
C LEU A 145 -0.54 7.05 -14.28
N THR A 146 -1.14 7.39 -15.42
CA THR A 146 -0.62 6.99 -16.73
C THR A 146 0.78 7.54 -16.97
N GLU A 147 1.02 8.81 -16.66
CA GLU A 147 2.32 9.46 -16.83
C GLU A 147 3.37 8.90 -15.87
N ARG A 148 2.99 8.58 -14.62
CA ARG A 148 3.89 7.94 -13.66
C ARG A 148 4.30 6.54 -14.09
N LEU A 149 3.37 5.72 -14.56
CA LEU A 149 3.68 4.39 -15.09
C LEU A 149 4.63 4.47 -16.28
N ARG A 150 4.39 5.41 -17.19
CA ARG A 150 5.27 5.66 -18.34
C ARG A 150 6.66 6.10 -17.90
N ARG A 151 6.75 7.09 -17.02
CA ARG A 151 8.03 7.57 -16.47
C ARG A 151 8.80 6.45 -15.79
N ARG A 152 8.12 5.64 -14.98
CA ARG A 152 8.71 4.48 -14.31
C ARG A 152 9.26 3.47 -15.30
N ALA A 153 8.51 3.15 -16.36
CA ALA A 153 8.96 2.22 -17.39
C ALA A 153 10.26 2.70 -18.07
N PHE A 154 10.40 4.00 -18.29
CA PHE A 154 11.63 4.60 -18.84
C PHE A 154 12.77 4.66 -17.83
N GLN A 155 12.49 5.02 -16.58
CA GLN A 155 13.53 5.29 -15.58
C GLN A 155 14.00 4.03 -14.87
N SER A 156 13.12 3.02 -14.69
CA SER A 156 13.41 1.84 -13.89
C SER A 156 12.76 0.56 -14.42
N ALA A 157 13.21 0.09 -15.58
CA ALA A 157 12.83 -1.25 -16.03
C ALA A 157 13.13 -2.35 -14.97
N PRO A 158 14.26 -2.31 -14.23
CA PRO A 158 14.49 -3.21 -13.10
C PRO A 158 13.41 -3.11 -12.00
N GLY A 159 12.91 -1.92 -11.68
CA GLY A 159 11.81 -1.73 -10.72
C GLY A 159 10.51 -2.36 -11.19
N VAL A 160 10.17 -2.26 -12.48
CA VAL A 160 9.01 -2.96 -13.07
C VAL A 160 9.17 -4.47 -12.97
N ARG A 161 10.35 -5.02 -13.24
CA ARG A 161 10.64 -6.45 -13.08
C ARG A 161 10.55 -6.92 -11.64
N SER A 162 11.01 -6.09 -10.70
CA SER A 162 10.86 -6.33 -9.26
C SER A 162 9.38 -6.40 -8.87
N ALA A 163 8.54 -5.50 -9.39
CA ALA A 163 7.10 -5.53 -9.19
C ALA A 163 6.44 -6.81 -9.72
N VAL A 164 6.84 -7.28 -10.92
CA VAL A 164 6.39 -8.57 -11.47
C VAL A 164 6.78 -9.73 -10.54
N THR A 165 7.98 -9.70 -9.97
CA THR A 165 8.43 -10.72 -9.02
C THR A 165 7.63 -10.68 -7.72
N ALA A 166 7.30 -9.49 -7.21
CA ALA A 166 6.48 -9.31 -6.01
C ALA A 166 5.06 -9.86 -6.20
N ILE A 167 4.42 -9.54 -7.34
CA ILE A 167 3.07 -10.05 -7.64
C ILE A 167 3.08 -11.57 -7.85
N ALA A 168 4.11 -12.12 -8.51
CA ALA A 168 4.27 -13.56 -8.66
C ALA A 168 4.48 -14.27 -7.32
N ALA A 169 5.20 -13.66 -6.39
CA ALA A 169 5.37 -14.17 -5.03
C ALA A 169 4.05 -14.20 -4.25
N ALA A 170 3.21 -13.17 -4.41
CA ALA A 170 1.87 -13.12 -3.83
C ALA A 170 0.95 -14.20 -4.43
N GLY A 171 1.01 -14.42 -5.74
CA GLY A 171 0.20 -15.43 -6.46
C GLY A 171 0.51 -16.87 -6.04
N ARG A 172 1.70 -17.17 -5.54
CA ARG A 172 2.05 -18.48 -4.96
C ARG A 172 1.40 -18.75 -3.61
N SER A 173 0.72 -17.79 -3.02
CA SER A 173 -0.02 -17.92 -1.77
C SER A 173 -1.52 -17.78 -2.00
N PRO A 174 -2.22 -18.80 -2.55
CA PRO A 174 -3.60 -18.69 -3.00
C PRO A 174 -4.60 -18.34 -1.88
N ARG A 175 -4.28 -18.58 -0.63
CA ARG A 175 -5.11 -18.18 0.53
C ARG A 175 -4.74 -16.78 1.07
N GLY A 176 -3.86 -16.04 0.39
CA GLY A 176 -3.31 -14.78 0.85
C GLY A 176 -2.11 -14.94 1.78
N PHE A 177 -1.52 -13.82 2.14
CA PHE A 177 -0.38 -13.74 3.08
C PHE A 177 -0.84 -13.83 4.54
N HIS A 178 -1.95 -13.16 4.87
CA HIS A 178 -2.54 -13.14 6.21
C HIS A 178 -3.56 -14.29 6.35
N ARG A 179 -3.06 -15.50 6.65
CA ARG A 179 -3.86 -16.74 6.72
C ARG A 179 -4.42 -17.06 8.09
N ARG A 180 -3.95 -16.37 9.11
CA ARG A 180 -4.29 -16.51 10.52
C ARG A 180 -4.84 -15.18 11.05
N PRO A 181 -5.47 -15.14 12.21
CA PRO A 181 -5.74 -13.88 12.90
C PRO A 181 -4.46 -13.04 12.98
N VAL A 182 -4.60 -11.76 12.69
CA VAL A 182 -3.51 -10.78 12.75
C VAL A 182 -3.41 -10.30 14.20
N GLU A 183 -2.23 -10.39 14.78
CA GLU A 183 -1.96 -9.96 16.16
C GLU A 183 -1.82 -8.42 16.18
N PHE A 184 -2.95 -7.74 16.20
CA PHE A 184 -3.03 -6.28 16.30
C PHE A 184 -4.33 -5.87 16.99
N ASP A 185 -4.23 -5.19 18.13
CA ASP A 185 -5.38 -4.82 18.97
C ASP A 185 -5.87 -3.38 18.72
N GLY A 186 -5.13 -2.60 17.94
CA GLY A 186 -5.49 -1.22 17.62
C GLY A 186 -6.70 -1.12 16.69
N PRO A 187 -7.30 0.08 16.56
CA PRO A 187 -8.37 0.35 15.60
C PRO A 187 -7.95 0.04 14.17
N VAL A 188 -8.86 -0.59 13.42
CA VAL A 188 -8.67 -0.91 12.00
C VAL A 188 -9.86 -0.42 11.20
N ALA A 189 -9.59 0.32 10.13
CA ALA A 189 -10.57 0.62 9.10
C ALA A 189 -10.10 0.05 7.76
N ALA A 190 -11.03 -0.49 6.98
CA ALA A 190 -10.74 -1.04 5.67
C ALA A 190 -11.76 -0.53 4.64
N LEU A 191 -11.27 -0.11 3.48
CA LEU A 191 -12.06 0.50 2.44
C LEU A 191 -11.85 -0.20 1.11
N TRP A 192 -12.94 -0.47 0.38
CA TRP A 192 -12.92 -0.96 -1.00
C TRP A 192 -13.73 -0.08 -1.94
N GLY A 193 -13.36 -0.08 -3.20
CA GLY A 193 -14.22 0.37 -4.28
C GLY A 193 -15.12 -0.77 -4.78
N GLU A 194 -16.39 -0.46 -5.04
CA GLU A 194 -17.35 -1.43 -5.60
C GLU A 194 -16.89 -1.99 -6.96
N ARG A 195 -16.13 -1.19 -7.74
CA ARG A 195 -15.62 -1.55 -9.08
C ARG A 195 -14.15 -1.98 -9.06
N ASP A 196 -13.62 -2.36 -7.91
CA ASP A 196 -12.28 -2.91 -7.82
C ASP A 196 -12.22 -4.27 -8.52
N ALA A 197 -11.44 -4.34 -9.59
CA ALA A 197 -11.26 -5.56 -10.38
C ALA A 197 -10.00 -6.33 -9.98
N LEU A 198 -9.08 -5.67 -9.25
CA LEU A 198 -7.78 -6.26 -8.89
C LEU A 198 -7.86 -7.03 -7.58
N VAL A 199 -8.40 -6.40 -6.54
CA VAL A 199 -8.59 -7.02 -5.22
C VAL A 199 -10.08 -7.21 -4.96
N PRO A 200 -10.60 -8.44 -5.13
CA PRO A 200 -12.04 -8.72 -5.10
C PRO A 200 -12.71 -8.36 -3.77
N LEU A 201 -13.97 -7.91 -3.82
CA LEU A 201 -14.75 -7.53 -2.64
C LEU A 201 -14.91 -8.64 -1.59
N ASN A 202 -14.81 -9.92 -1.98
CA ASN A 202 -14.86 -11.02 -1.02
C ASN A 202 -13.70 -11.00 -0.01
N HIS A 203 -12.60 -10.28 -0.29
CA HIS A 203 -11.51 -10.05 0.66
C HIS A 203 -11.96 -9.24 1.88
N THR A 204 -13.04 -8.48 1.81
CA THR A 204 -13.63 -7.79 2.97
C THR A 204 -13.98 -8.76 4.11
N LYS A 205 -14.50 -9.94 3.74
CA LYS A 205 -14.80 -11.02 4.71
C LYS A 205 -13.52 -11.60 5.31
N ALA A 206 -12.49 -11.77 4.49
CA ALA A 206 -11.20 -12.28 4.95
C ALA A 206 -10.49 -11.29 5.88
N VAL A 207 -10.57 -9.97 5.60
CA VAL A 207 -10.09 -8.94 6.53
C VAL A 207 -10.82 -9.01 7.85
N LYS A 208 -12.16 -9.10 7.85
CA LYS A 208 -12.94 -9.24 9.09
C LYS A 208 -12.64 -10.52 9.87
N SER A 209 -12.28 -11.59 9.17
CA SER A 209 -11.85 -12.85 9.83
C SER A 209 -10.45 -12.72 10.45
N ALA A 210 -9.54 -12.00 9.81
CA ALA A 210 -8.16 -11.80 10.29
C ALA A 210 -8.06 -10.68 11.34
N LEU A 211 -8.92 -9.68 11.25
CA LEU A 211 -9.00 -8.48 12.09
C LEU A 211 -10.45 -8.24 12.47
N PRO A 212 -11.01 -8.95 13.48
CA PRO A 212 -12.43 -8.90 13.83
C PRO A 212 -12.94 -7.49 14.19
N GLN A 213 -12.06 -6.64 14.74
CA GLN A 213 -12.33 -5.25 15.09
C GLN A 213 -12.42 -4.31 13.87
N ALA A 214 -12.08 -4.77 12.64
CA ALA A 214 -12.03 -3.91 11.47
C ALA A 214 -13.41 -3.33 11.12
N HIS A 215 -13.48 -2.00 11.02
CA HIS A 215 -14.57 -1.32 10.34
C HIS A 215 -14.37 -1.41 8.84
N VAL A 216 -15.34 -1.96 8.10
CA VAL A 216 -15.19 -2.18 6.65
C VAL A 216 -16.25 -1.40 5.90
N GLU A 217 -15.80 -0.55 4.96
CA GLU A 217 -16.68 0.18 4.03
C GLU A 217 -16.42 -0.22 2.59
N VAL A 218 -17.48 -0.13 1.77
CA VAL A 218 -17.41 -0.25 0.31
C VAL A 218 -18.02 1.01 -0.30
N TRP A 219 -17.22 1.75 -1.08
CA TRP A 219 -17.71 2.96 -1.73
C TRP A 219 -18.25 2.67 -3.12
N PRO A 220 -19.49 3.11 -3.42
CA PRO A 220 -20.12 2.84 -4.70
C PRO A 220 -19.40 3.58 -5.83
N ARG A 221 -19.38 2.95 -7.00
CA ARG A 221 -18.79 3.50 -8.24
C ARG A 221 -17.33 3.91 -8.13
N MET A 222 -16.57 3.36 -7.20
CA MET A 222 -15.14 3.58 -7.02
C MET A 222 -14.35 2.34 -7.46
N GLY A 223 -13.18 2.54 -8.05
CA GLY A 223 -12.25 1.49 -8.46
C GLY A 223 -11.21 1.18 -7.38
N HIS A 224 -10.00 0.78 -7.83
CA HIS A 224 -8.92 0.32 -6.95
C HIS A 224 -8.13 1.43 -6.27
N HIS A 225 -8.22 2.69 -6.71
CA HIS A 225 -7.35 3.77 -6.24
C HIS A 225 -8.10 4.90 -5.52
N PRO A 226 -8.62 4.70 -4.29
CA PRO A 226 -9.36 5.72 -3.55
C PRO A 226 -8.59 7.02 -3.36
N GLN A 227 -7.26 6.96 -3.17
CA GLN A 227 -6.39 8.11 -3.00
C GLN A 227 -6.31 9.02 -4.24
N ARG A 228 -6.65 8.50 -5.42
CA ARG A 228 -6.67 9.24 -6.68
C ARG A 228 -8.09 9.59 -7.13
N GLU A 229 -9.05 8.72 -6.82
CA GLU A 229 -10.43 8.86 -7.27
C GLU A 229 -11.24 9.81 -6.39
N ARG A 230 -10.97 9.83 -5.08
CA ARG A 230 -11.73 10.62 -4.08
C ARG A 230 -10.83 11.07 -2.92
N PRO A 231 -9.76 11.84 -3.16
CA PRO A 231 -8.77 12.18 -2.12
C PRO A 231 -9.39 12.90 -0.92
N ALA A 232 -10.25 13.91 -1.14
CA ALA A 232 -10.89 14.63 -0.04
C ALA A 232 -11.86 13.77 0.80
N GLN A 233 -12.58 12.83 0.17
CA GLN A 233 -13.42 11.89 0.92
C GLN A 233 -12.56 10.89 1.70
N LEU A 234 -11.45 10.44 1.11
CA LEU A 234 -10.50 9.54 1.76
C LEU A 234 -9.81 10.22 2.95
N SER A 235 -9.45 11.51 2.83
CA SER A 235 -8.89 12.27 3.96
C SER A 235 -9.83 12.22 5.16
N ARG A 236 -11.11 12.54 4.98
CA ARG A 236 -12.11 12.49 6.07
C ARG A 236 -12.27 11.07 6.63
N PHE A 237 -12.26 10.05 5.79
CA PHE A 237 -12.31 8.65 6.22
C PHE A 237 -11.11 8.29 7.10
N ILE A 238 -9.90 8.67 6.69
CA ILE A 238 -8.67 8.42 7.46
C ILE A 238 -8.72 9.20 8.79
N GLU A 239 -9.10 10.47 8.76
CA GLU A 239 -9.18 11.31 9.96
C GLU A 239 -10.17 10.77 10.98
N HIS A 240 -11.30 10.23 10.53
CA HIS A 240 -12.32 9.63 11.38
C HIS A 240 -11.86 8.33 12.05
N HIS A 241 -11.09 7.51 11.34
CA HIS A 241 -10.69 6.18 11.80
C HIS A 241 -9.26 6.11 12.36
N ALA A 242 -8.43 7.12 12.12
CA ALA A 242 -7.09 7.16 12.66
C ALA A 242 -7.12 7.48 14.16
N ALA A 243 -6.52 6.61 14.98
CA ALA A 243 -6.36 6.87 16.39
C ALA A 243 -5.54 8.16 16.64
N GLU A 244 -5.80 8.82 17.75
CA GLU A 244 -4.91 9.88 18.21
C GLU A 244 -3.57 9.28 18.62
N VAL A 245 -2.51 9.74 17.95
CA VAL A 245 -1.14 9.37 18.31
C VAL A 245 -0.71 10.20 19.51
N PRO A 246 -0.31 9.59 20.63
CA PRO A 246 0.13 10.33 21.80
C PRO A 246 1.28 11.30 21.46
N LYS A 247 1.12 12.57 21.81
CA LYS A 247 2.22 13.53 21.65
C LYS A 247 3.35 13.13 22.60
N LYS A 248 4.56 12.97 22.07
CA LYS A 248 5.77 12.76 22.89
C LYS A 248 5.84 13.90 23.92
N LYS A 249 5.79 13.59 25.22
CA LYS A 249 6.09 14.60 26.26
C LYS A 249 7.49 15.13 25.97
N ALA A 250 7.63 16.43 25.75
CA ALA A 250 8.94 17.05 25.57
C ALA A 250 9.81 16.64 26.77
N ALA A 251 10.93 15.97 26.50
CA ALA A 251 11.88 15.62 27.53
C ALA A 251 12.35 16.92 28.17
N THR A 252 11.94 17.15 29.41
CA THR A 252 12.38 18.27 30.20
C THR A 252 13.89 18.13 30.38
N ARG A 253 14.67 18.89 29.60
CA ARG A 253 16.10 18.98 29.79
C ARG A 253 16.30 19.66 31.17
N THR A 254 16.40 18.87 32.21
CA THR A 254 16.93 19.31 33.48
C THR A 254 18.37 19.74 33.24
N ARG A 255 18.56 21.07 33.07
CA ARG A 255 19.88 21.69 33.20
C ARG A 255 20.29 21.51 34.66
N SER A 256 21.06 20.48 34.92
CA SER A 256 21.87 20.41 36.13
C SER A 256 22.85 21.59 36.10
N ALA A 257 22.48 22.65 36.80
CA ALA A 257 23.42 23.70 37.12
C ALA A 257 24.45 23.12 38.10
N ARG A 258 25.60 22.71 37.61
CA ARG A 258 26.78 22.57 38.46
C ARG A 258 27.19 23.96 38.91
N ARG A 259 26.82 24.32 40.13
CA ARG A 259 27.55 25.27 40.91
C ARG A 259 28.67 24.54 41.61
N GLY A 260 29.88 25.04 41.48
CA GLY A 260 31.10 24.58 42.13
C GLY A 260 32.29 25.18 41.43
#